data_ec822118d63670b28cfc9b5dc1cec978
#
_entry.id   ec822118d63670b28cfc9b5dc1cec978
#
_cell.length_a   1.000
_cell.length_b   1.000
_cell.length_c   1.000
_cell.angle_alpha   90.00
_cell.angle_beta   90.00
_cell.angle_gamma   90.00
#
_symmetry.space_group_name_H-M   'P 1'
#
loop_
_entity.id
_entity.type
_entity.pdbx_description
1 polymer ?
#
loop_
_entity_poly.entity_id
_entity_poly.type
_entity_poly.pdbx_seq_one_letter_code
_entity_poly.pdbx_strand_id
1 'polypeptide(L)'
;LEPNPWWQVDLGQPTPIGAALLAFALLWIAGRVMVLTPYAITAALVNAAFPVAVAVGLAIPLAKSRNRRNYFFVGLLLMLGAAGLAMHLSWLGMLAWPERASLQAGLDVVLFIIAVMGGRVIPMFTNNGIVGTQATRHPLIERLALGSILVLLGADILQAPAGSIAVIALVAA
;
A
#
# COMPACT_ATOMS: atom_id res chain seq x y z
N LEU A 1 -22.07 22.98 -15.33
CA LEU A 1 -21.10 22.52 -14.29
C LEU A 1 -21.71 21.29 -13.62
N GLU A 2 -21.37 20.10 -14.11
CA GLU A 2 -21.74 18.88 -13.40
C GLU A 2 -21.03 18.90 -12.04
N PRO A 3 -21.74 18.62 -10.93
CA PRO A 3 -21.11 18.56 -9.63
C PRO A 3 -20.07 17.44 -9.63
N ASN A 4 -18.82 17.81 -9.40
CA ASN A 4 -17.72 16.85 -9.27
C ASN A 4 -18.07 15.87 -8.12
N PRO A 5 -18.30 14.58 -8.38
CA PRO A 5 -18.65 13.64 -7.32
C PRO A 5 -17.54 13.65 -6.27
N TRP A 6 -17.91 13.74 -5.00
CA TRP A 6 -17.00 13.85 -3.85
C TRP A 6 -15.96 12.71 -3.73
N TRP A 7 -16.13 11.60 -4.48
CA TRP A 7 -15.16 10.51 -4.58
C TRP A 7 -14.10 10.71 -5.68
N GLN A 8 -14.22 11.71 -6.54
CA GLN A 8 -13.16 12.05 -7.48
C GLN A 8 -12.09 12.83 -6.72
N VAL A 9 -10.95 12.17 -6.51
CA VAL A 9 -9.76 12.86 -6.03
C VAL A 9 -9.45 13.96 -7.03
N ASP A 10 -9.49 15.22 -6.59
CA ASP A 10 -9.25 16.39 -7.44
C ASP A 10 -7.75 16.48 -7.78
N LEU A 11 -7.30 15.56 -8.62
CA LEU A 11 -5.96 15.55 -9.21
C LEU A 11 -5.93 16.38 -10.50
N GLY A 12 -7.05 17.01 -10.88
CA GLY A 12 -7.21 17.67 -12.19
C GLY A 12 -7.08 16.69 -13.37
N GLN A 13 -7.07 15.38 -13.09
CA GLN A 13 -6.94 14.32 -14.09
C GLN A 13 -7.94 13.20 -13.77
N PRO A 14 -8.57 12.61 -14.80
CA PRO A 14 -9.52 11.53 -14.57
C PRO A 14 -8.83 10.32 -13.94
N THR A 15 -9.38 9.86 -12.82
CA THR A 15 -9.06 8.56 -12.25
C THR A 15 -9.61 7.44 -13.14
N PRO A 16 -9.06 6.21 -13.07
CA PRO A 16 -9.62 5.06 -13.79
C PRO A 16 -11.10 4.88 -13.43
N ILE A 17 -11.98 5.00 -14.40
CA ILE A 17 -13.44 4.82 -14.26
C ILE A 17 -13.96 3.83 -15.31
N GLY A 18 -15.18 3.36 -15.12
CA GLY A 18 -15.87 2.51 -16.10
C GLY A 18 -15.10 1.22 -16.39
N ALA A 19 -14.76 0.98 -17.64
CA ALA A 19 -14.11 -0.27 -18.10
C ALA A 19 -12.75 -0.53 -17.44
N ALA A 20 -11.96 0.51 -17.15
CA ALA A 20 -10.66 0.36 -16.49
C ALA A 20 -10.82 -0.12 -15.04
N LEU A 21 -11.77 0.45 -14.29
CA LEU A 21 -12.08 0.02 -12.93
C LEU A 21 -12.61 -1.42 -12.92
N LEU A 22 -13.48 -1.77 -13.89
CA LEU A 22 -13.98 -3.14 -14.05
C LEU A 22 -12.82 -4.11 -14.35
N ALA A 23 -11.87 -3.74 -15.19
CA ALA A 23 -10.70 -4.57 -15.49
C ALA A 23 -9.86 -4.85 -14.23
N PHE A 24 -9.64 -3.84 -13.35
CA PHE A 24 -8.96 -4.06 -12.07
C PHE A 24 -9.75 -5.00 -11.16
N ALA A 25 -11.06 -4.85 -11.08
CA ALA A 25 -11.91 -5.73 -10.28
C ALA A 25 -11.87 -7.18 -10.80
N LEU A 26 -11.97 -7.37 -12.12
CA LEU A 26 -11.87 -8.69 -12.74
C LEU A 26 -10.48 -9.33 -12.55
N LEU A 27 -9.41 -8.54 -12.64
CA LEU A 27 -8.05 -9.02 -12.38
C LEU A 27 -7.88 -9.46 -10.93
N TRP A 28 -8.45 -8.71 -9.98
CA TRP A 28 -8.44 -9.09 -8.56
C TRP A 28 -9.21 -10.41 -8.33
N ILE A 29 -10.41 -10.53 -8.88
CA ILE A 29 -11.22 -11.75 -8.79
C ILE A 29 -10.47 -12.93 -9.43
N ALA A 30 -9.90 -12.73 -10.61
CA ALA A 30 -9.11 -13.76 -11.29
C ALA A 30 -7.95 -14.26 -10.42
N GLY A 31 -7.24 -13.35 -9.73
CA GLY A 31 -6.21 -13.72 -8.77
C GLY A 31 -6.74 -14.61 -7.64
N ARG A 32 -7.91 -14.27 -7.07
CA ARG A 32 -8.54 -15.09 -6.01
C ARG A 32 -8.96 -16.47 -6.50
N VAL A 33 -9.53 -16.54 -7.70
CA VAL A 33 -9.96 -17.82 -8.31
C VAL A 33 -8.74 -18.69 -8.67
N MET A 34 -7.68 -18.09 -9.22
CA MET A 34 -6.48 -18.82 -9.63
C MET A 34 -5.79 -19.54 -8.46
N VAL A 35 -5.82 -18.98 -7.24
CA VAL A 35 -5.27 -19.65 -6.04
C VAL A 35 -5.98 -20.98 -5.72
N LEU A 36 -7.24 -21.14 -6.14
CA LEU A 36 -8.03 -22.36 -5.93
C LEU A 36 -7.77 -23.42 -7.03
N THR A 37 -6.93 -23.11 -8.02
CA THR A 37 -6.61 -24.01 -9.14
C THR A 37 -5.22 -24.65 -8.93
N PRO A 38 -4.93 -25.76 -9.64
CA PRO A 38 -3.60 -26.39 -9.56
C PRO A 38 -2.48 -25.59 -10.26
N TYR A 39 -2.81 -24.46 -10.90
CA TYR A 39 -1.85 -23.64 -11.66
C TYR A 39 -1.13 -22.62 -10.77
N ALA A 40 -0.31 -23.10 -9.86
CA ALA A 40 0.30 -22.29 -8.81
C ALA A 40 1.17 -21.11 -9.32
N ILE A 41 1.95 -21.32 -10.39
CA ILE A 41 2.76 -20.26 -11.01
C ILE A 41 1.87 -19.18 -11.63
N THR A 42 0.83 -19.59 -12.36
CA THR A 42 -0.14 -18.65 -12.95
C THR A 42 -0.86 -17.87 -11.86
N ALA A 43 -1.25 -18.54 -10.77
CA ALA A 43 -1.85 -17.89 -9.60
C ALA A 43 -0.92 -16.80 -8.99
N ALA A 44 0.36 -17.12 -8.83
CA ALA A 44 1.37 -16.17 -8.33
C ALA A 44 1.46 -14.93 -9.23
N LEU A 45 1.56 -15.12 -10.54
CA LEU A 45 1.68 -14.04 -11.51
C LEU A 45 0.42 -13.16 -11.57
N VAL A 46 -0.77 -13.77 -11.61
CA VAL A 46 -2.04 -13.04 -11.66
C VAL A 46 -2.27 -12.24 -10.36
N ASN A 47 -1.94 -12.81 -9.19
CA ASN A 47 -2.03 -12.09 -7.93
C ASN A 47 -1.05 -10.90 -7.87
N ALA A 48 0.18 -11.06 -8.36
CA ALA A 48 1.16 -9.97 -8.41
C ALA A 48 0.80 -8.91 -9.46
N ALA A 49 0.15 -9.29 -10.55
CA ALA A 49 -0.28 -8.37 -11.60
C ALA A 49 -1.30 -7.33 -11.10
N PHE A 50 -2.15 -7.67 -10.14
CA PHE A 50 -3.17 -6.74 -9.63
C PHE A 50 -2.56 -5.49 -8.99
N PRO A 51 -1.70 -5.55 -7.94
CA PRO A 51 -1.11 -4.35 -7.36
C PRO A 51 -0.21 -3.59 -8.36
N VAL A 52 0.43 -4.28 -9.31
CA VAL A 52 1.19 -3.62 -10.38
C VAL A 52 0.26 -2.84 -11.31
N ALA A 53 -0.87 -3.42 -11.73
CA ALA A 53 -1.85 -2.74 -12.56
C ALA A 53 -2.44 -1.50 -11.86
N VAL A 54 -2.75 -1.61 -10.56
CA VAL A 54 -3.21 -0.47 -9.75
C VAL A 54 -2.12 0.59 -9.62
N ALA A 55 -0.85 0.18 -9.42
CA ALA A 55 0.28 1.10 -9.36
C ALA A 55 0.45 1.89 -10.68
N VAL A 56 0.33 1.22 -11.82
CA VAL A 56 0.37 1.87 -13.15
C VAL A 56 -0.82 2.81 -13.33
N GLY A 57 -2.03 2.35 -12.96
CA GLY A 57 -3.25 3.15 -13.01
C GLY A 57 -3.17 4.43 -12.18
N LEU A 58 -2.47 4.38 -11.03
CA LEU A 58 -2.21 5.52 -10.17
C LEU A 58 -1.05 6.39 -10.70
N ALA A 59 -0.02 5.77 -11.26
CA ALA A 59 1.15 6.50 -11.76
C ALA A 59 0.82 7.44 -12.91
N ILE A 60 -0.08 7.04 -13.81
CA ILE A 60 -0.46 7.84 -14.98
C ILE A 60 -1.02 9.23 -14.59
N PRO A 61 -2.09 9.34 -13.78
CA PRO A 61 -2.62 10.64 -13.37
C PRO A 61 -1.64 11.43 -12.50
N LEU A 62 -0.87 10.77 -11.62
CA LEU A 62 0.15 11.43 -10.83
C LEU A 62 1.26 12.03 -11.69
N ALA A 63 1.70 11.33 -12.74
CA ALA A 63 2.71 11.83 -13.67
C ALA A 63 2.18 13.03 -14.46
N LYS A 64 0.95 12.95 -14.98
CA LYS A 64 0.30 14.03 -15.73
C LYS A 64 0.09 15.28 -14.88
N SER A 65 -0.32 15.13 -13.63
CA SER A 65 -0.51 16.23 -12.67
C SER A 65 0.80 16.74 -12.06
N ARG A 66 1.95 16.12 -12.39
CA ARG A 66 3.28 16.39 -11.79
C ARG A 66 3.27 16.32 -10.25
N ASN A 67 2.37 15.55 -9.66
CA ASN A 67 2.21 15.41 -8.22
C ASN A 67 3.28 14.49 -7.62
N ARG A 68 4.53 14.97 -7.60
CA ARG A 68 5.70 14.22 -7.10
C ARG A 68 5.55 13.77 -5.64
N ARG A 69 4.80 14.53 -4.86
CA ARG A 69 4.58 14.25 -3.44
C ARG A 69 3.89 12.90 -3.19
N ASN A 70 3.10 12.42 -4.14
CA ASN A 70 2.32 11.18 -4.00
C ASN A 70 2.91 10.00 -4.78
N TYR A 71 4.06 10.13 -5.46
CA TYR A 71 4.69 9.03 -6.20
C TYR A 71 5.09 7.86 -5.29
N PHE A 72 5.34 8.12 -4.01
CA PHE A 72 5.68 7.07 -3.06
C PHE A 72 4.57 6.01 -2.93
N PHE A 73 3.29 6.37 -3.13
CA PHE A 73 2.20 5.39 -3.15
C PHE A 73 2.34 4.35 -4.27
N VAL A 74 2.88 4.76 -5.43
CA VAL A 74 3.18 3.84 -6.52
C VAL A 74 4.25 2.84 -6.07
N GLY A 75 5.30 3.32 -5.40
CA GLY A 75 6.34 2.47 -4.82
C GLY A 75 5.79 1.48 -3.79
N LEU A 76 4.91 1.94 -2.89
CA LEU A 76 4.27 1.07 -1.88
C LEU A 76 3.40 -0.02 -2.51
N LEU A 77 2.65 0.29 -3.56
CA LEU A 77 1.85 -0.70 -4.29
C LEU A 77 2.73 -1.74 -4.99
N LEU A 78 3.86 -1.32 -5.57
CA LEU A 78 4.83 -2.24 -6.17
C LEU A 78 5.49 -3.12 -5.10
N MET A 79 5.83 -2.57 -3.93
CA MET A 79 6.35 -3.36 -2.80
C MET A 79 5.32 -4.38 -2.29
N LEU A 80 4.04 -4.00 -2.21
CA LEU A 80 2.96 -4.92 -1.84
C LEU A 80 2.84 -6.07 -2.86
N GLY A 81 2.94 -5.76 -4.16
CA GLY A 81 2.97 -6.76 -5.22
C GLY A 81 4.19 -7.69 -5.11
N ALA A 82 5.36 -7.13 -4.84
CA ALA A 82 6.59 -7.89 -4.65
C ALA A 82 6.53 -8.81 -3.43
N ALA A 83 5.99 -8.33 -2.29
CA ALA A 83 5.80 -9.14 -1.09
C ALA A 83 4.85 -10.32 -1.35
N GLY A 84 3.72 -10.07 -2.04
CA GLY A 84 2.78 -11.11 -2.43
C GLY A 84 3.40 -12.13 -3.39
N LEU A 85 4.17 -11.68 -4.37
CA LEU A 85 4.89 -12.57 -5.29
C LEU A 85 5.95 -13.40 -4.55
N ALA A 86 6.73 -12.77 -3.68
CA ALA A 86 7.74 -13.45 -2.87
C ALA A 86 7.12 -14.55 -1.99
N MET A 87 5.96 -14.29 -1.38
CA MET A 87 5.23 -15.29 -0.60
C MET A 87 4.85 -16.51 -1.48
N HIS A 88 4.32 -16.28 -2.67
CA HIS A 88 3.97 -17.37 -3.59
C HIS A 88 5.19 -18.15 -4.06
N LEU A 89 6.28 -17.47 -4.41
CA LEU A 89 7.53 -18.12 -4.85
C LEU A 89 8.19 -18.90 -3.73
N SER A 90 8.12 -18.42 -2.49
CA SER A 90 8.60 -19.15 -1.31
C SER A 90 7.80 -20.42 -1.08
N TRP A 91 6.47 -20.34 -1.16
CA TRP A 91 5.59 -21.50 -1.05
C TRP A 91 5.84 -22.55 -2.14
N LEU A 92 6.23 -22.12 -3.34
CA LEU A 92 6.61 -23.01 -4.45
C LEU A 92 8.05 -23.56 -4.31
N GLY A 93 8.79 -23.18 -3.27
CA GLY A 93 10.19 -23.56 -3.11
C GLY A 93 11.16 -22.91 -4.12
N MET A 94 10.69 -21.92 -4.87
CA MET A 94 11.49 -21.22 -5.88
C MET A 94 12.31 -20.07 -5.28
N LEU A 95 11.98 -19.62 -4.09
CA LEU A 95 12.67 -18.56 -3.37
C LEU A 95 13.02 -19.06 -1.97
N ALA A 96 14.31 -19.03 -1.61
CA ALA A 96 14.80 -19.37 -0.27
C ALA A 96 14.56 -18.21 0.72
N TRP A 97 13.31 -17.80 0.85
CA TRP A 97 12.86 -16.71 1.72
C TRP A 97 11.68 -17.20 2.55
N PRO A 98 11.63 -16.94 3.87
CA PRO A 98 10.52 -17.40 4.69
C PRO A 98 9.20 -16.78 4.25
N GLU A 99 8.17 -17.59 4.03
CA GLU A 99 6.81 -17.12 3.67
C GLU A 99 6.29 -16.10 4.68
N ARG A 100 6.58 -16.34 5.96
CA ARG A 100 6.21 -15.44 7.05
C ARG A 100 6.83 -14.04 6.92
N ALA A 101 8.08 -13.95 6.47
CA ALA A 101 8.75 -12.66 6.27
C ALA A 101 8.12 -11.88 5.10
N SER A 102 7.72 -12.57 4.02
CA SER A 102 6.99 -11.96 2.91
C SER A 102 5.64 -11.41 3.35
N LEU A 103 4.91 -12.17 4.17
CA LEU A 103 3.62 -11.73 4.71
C LEU A 103 3.81 -10.52 5.64
N GLN A 104 4.81 -10.56 6.52
CA GLN A 104 5.12 -9.46 7.44
C GLN A 104 5.49 -8.18 6.67
N ALA A 105 6.37 -8.27 5.67
CA ALA A 105 6.69 -7.13 4.82
C ALA A 105 5.46 -6.54 4.13
N GLY A 106 4.53 -7.37 3.67
CA GLY A 106 3.25 -6.92 3.13
C GLY A 106 2.41 -6.17 4.14
N LEU A 107 2.32 -6.66 5.38
CA LEU A 107 1.60 -6.01 6.49
C LEU A 107 2.23 -4.66 6.83
N ASP A 108 3.55 -4.56 6.91
CA ASP A 108 4.25 -3.31 7.21
C ASP A 108 4.00 -2.24 6.13
N VAL A 109 3.97 -2.64 4.86
CA VAL A 109 3.58 -1.73 3.76
C VAL A 109 2.15 -1.23 3.96
N VAL A 110 1.21 -2.09 4.32
CA VAL A 110 -0.19 -1.70 4.59
C VAL A 110 -0.26 -0.77 5.80
N LEU A 111 0.45 -1.07 6.89
CA LEU A 111 0.52 -0.21 8.08
C LEU A 111 1.09 1.16 7.74
N PHE A 112 2.14 1.21 6.91
CA PHE A 112 2.70 2.48 6.45
C PHE A 112 1.69 3.31 5.65
N ILE A 113 0.93 2.68 4.74
CA ILE A 113 -0.14 3.35 3.98
C ILE A 113 -1.19 3.90 4.94
N ILE A 114 -1.65 3.10 5.92
CA ILE A 114 -2.65 3.52 6.91
C ILE A 114 -2.13 4.70 7.73
N ALA A 115 -0.89 4.65 8.21
CA ALA A 115 -0.28 5.72 9.00
C ALA A 115 -0.18 7.03 8.20
N VAL A 116 0.30 6.97 6.95
CA VAL A 116 0.36 8.15 6.08
C VAL A 116 -1.01 8.72 5.78
N MET A 117 -1.99 7.87 5.45
CA MET A 117 -3.35 8.31 5.16
C MET A 117 -4.04 8.84 6.42
N GLY A 118 -3.92 8.15 7.56
CA GLY A 118 -4.44 8.61 8.85
C GLY A 118 -3.91 9.98 9.25
N GLY A 119 -2.60 10.17 9.18
CA GLY A 119 -1.96 11.46 9.47
C GLY A 119 -2.41 12.61 8.57
N ARG A 120 -2.93 12.32 7.36
CA ARG A 120 -3.46 13.34 6.44
C ARG A 120 -4.96 13.55 6.59
N VAL A 121 -5.70 12.46 6.70
CA VAL A 121 -7.17 12.44 6.63
C VAL A 121 -7.79 12.83 7.96
N ILE A 122 -7.25 12.35 9.08
CA ILE A 122 -7.83 12.62 10.42
C ILE A 122 -7.87 14.12 10.73
N PRO A 123 -6.77 14.91 10.64
CA PRO A 123 -6.83 16.34 10.91
C PRO A 123 -7.77 17.09 9.96
N MET A 124 -7.81 16.69 8.68
CA MET A 124 -8.68 17.31 7.69
C MET A 124 -10.17 17.10 8.04
N PHE A 125 -10.58 15.88 8.36
CA PHE A 125 -11.97 15.59 8.72
C PHE A 125 -12.35 16.18 10.07
N THR A 126 -11.45 16.17 11.06
CA THR A 126 -11.69 16.81 12.36
C THR A 126 -11.98 18.30 12.20
N ASN A 127 -11.17 19.00 11.41
CA ASN A 127 -11.34 20.44 11.17
C ASN A 127 -12.60 20.77 10.37
N ASN A 128 -13.03 19.86 9.48
CA ASN A 128 -14.24 20.06 8.69
C ASN A 128 -15.52 19.64 9.44
N GLY A 129 -15.42 18.71 10.38
CA GLY A 129 -16.56 18.15 11.09
C GLY A 129 -16.92 18.85 12.40
N ILE A 130 -15.93 19.50 13.05
CA ILE A 130 -16.11 20.14 14.36
C ILE A 130 -15.77 21.61 14.25
N VAL A 131 -16.78 22.46 14.35
CA VAL A 131 -16.60 23.93 14.31
C VAL A 131 -15.73 24.40 15.47
N GLY A 132 -14.68 25.19 15.16
CA GLY A 132 -13.77 25.75 16.16
C GLY A 132 -12.59 24.88 16.55
N THR A 133 -12.47 23.65 16.03
CA THR A 133 -11.27 22.83 16.19
C THR A 133 -10.18 23.22 15.20
N GLN A 134 -8.93 23.23 15.68
CA GLN A 134 -7.72 23.41 14.88
C GLN A 134 -6.80 22.20 15.10
N ALA A 135 -7.20 21.04 14.58
CA ALA A 135 -6.34 19.86 14.58
C ALA A 135 -5.14 20.14 13.66
N THR A 136 -3.96 20.20 14.24
CA THR A 136 -2.70 20.45 13.54
C THR A 136 -1.87 19.16 13.49
N ARG A 137 -1.02 19.06 12.47
CA ARG A 137 -0.03 17.98 12.38
C ARG A 137 1.20 18.37 13.17
N HIS A 138 1.72 17.45 13.95
CA HIS A 138 3.01 17.63 14.59
C HIS A 138 4.09 16.93 13.76
N PRO A 139 4.96 17.69 13.03
CA PRO A 139 5.86 17.10 12.03
C PRO A 139 6.88 16.13 12.64
N LEU A 140 7.25 16.31 13.91
CA LEU A 140 8.15 15.40 14.60
C LEU A 140 7.48 14.05 14.87
N ILE A 141 6.26 14.06 15.39
CA ILE A 141 5.49 12.84 15.67
C ILE A 141 5.22 12.08 14.36
N GLU A 142 4.81 12.79 13.29
CA GLU A 142 4.58 12.16 11.97
C GLU A 142 5.87 11.50 11.43
N ARG A 143 7.03 12.17 11.54
CA ARG A 143 8.31 11.60 11.10
C ARG A 143 8.75 10.41 11.93
N LEU A 144 8.55 10.46 13.25
CA LEU A 144 8.89 9.35 14.14
C LEU A 144 7.99 8.14 13.88
N ALA A 145 6.68 8.36 13.78
CA ALA A 145 5.72 7.28 13.48
C ALA A 145 5.98 6.62 12.11
N LEU A 146 6.19 7.41 11.05
CA LEU A 146 6.49 6.85 9.73
C LEU A 146 7.89 6.24 9.67
N GLY A 147 8.86 6.85 10.32
CA GLY A 147 10.23 6.36 10.39
C GLY A 147 10.32 5.01 11.11
N SER A 148 9.60 4.84 12.22
CA SER A 148 9.59 3.59 12.98
C SER A 148 8.98 2.43 12.18
N ILE A 149 7.92 2.67 11.41
CA ILE A 149 7.34 1.65 10.53
C ILE A 149 8.34 1.25 9.42
N LEU A 150 9.07 2.22 8.84
CA LEU A 150 10.10 1.92 7.84
C LEU A 150 11.28 1.14 8.43
N VAL A 151 11.68 1.43 9.67
CA VAL A 151 12.72 0.67 10.38
C VAL A 151 12.22 -0.74 10.67
N LEU A 152 10.95 -0.90 11.07
CA LEU A 152 10.33 -2.21 11.28
C LEU A 152 10.31 -3.02 9.99
N LEU A 153 9.83 -2.45 8.88
CA LEU A 153 9.85 -3.06 7.55
C LEU A 153 11.27 -3.49 7.16
N GLY A 154 12.27 -2.63 7.38
CA GLY A 154 13.67 -2.97 7.12
C GLY A 154 14.17 -4.14 7.98
N ALA A 155 13.83 -4.16 9.26
CA ALA A 155 14.19 -5.23 10.18
C ALA A 155 13.55 -6.58 9.78
N ASP A 156 12.29 -6.56 9.37
CA ASP A 156 11.57 -7.76 8.90
C ASP A 156 12.15 -8.29 7.58
N ILE A 157 12.46 -7.41 6.63
CA ILE A 157 13.13 -7.78 5.37
C ILE A 157 14.52 -8.37 5.64
N LEU A 158 15.28 -7.81 6.58
CA LEU A 158 16.60 -8.31 6.96
C LEU A 158 16.55 -9.53 7.89
N GLN A 159 15.36 -10.01 8.23
CA GLN A 159 15.13 -11.12 9.15
C GLN A 159 15.85 -10.91 10.50
N ALA A 160 15.76 -9.69 11.04
CA ALA A 160 16.36 -9.35 12.32
C ALA A 160 15.82 -10.27 13.44
N PRO A 161 16.61 -10.55 14.49
CA PRO A 161 16.15 -11.35 15.62
C PRO A 161 14.85 -10.81 16.23
N ALA A 162 13.92 -11.68 16.61
CA ALA A 162 12.61 -11.31 17.14
C ALA A 162 12.67 -10.32 18.32
N GLY A 163 13.72 -10.39 19.14
CA GLY A 163 13.95 -9.46 20.24
C GLY A 163 14.20 -8.02 19.77
N SER A 164 14.97 -7.81 18.70
CA SER A 164 15.20 -6.48 18.13
C SER A 164 13.95 -5.91 17.49
N ILE A 165 13.18 -6.74 16.78
CA ILE A 165 11.89 -6.35 16.19
C ILE A 165 10.92 -5.91 17.29
N ALA A 166 10.82 -6.67 18.40
CA ALA A 166 9.96 -6.32 19.53
C ALA A 166 10.34 -4.97 20.16
N VAL A 167 11.65 -4.69 20.33
CA VAL A 167 12.12 -3.39 20.85
C VAL A 167 11.76 -2.25 19.89
N ILE A 168 11.96 -2.43 18.59
CA ILE A 168 11.61 -1.42 17.58
C ILE A 168 10.11 -1.16 17.59
N ALA A 169 9.29 -2.21 17.64
CA ALA A 169 7.83 -2.10 17.68
C ALA A 169 7.35 -1.37 18.96
N LEU A 170 7.99 -1.62 20.10
CA LEU A 170 7.67 -0.99 21.37
C LEU A 170 8.02 0.50 21.39
N VAL A 171 9.10 0.90 20.71
CA VAL A 171 9.49 2.31 20.55
C VAL A 171 8.59 3.03 19.55
N ALA A 172 7.98 2.28 18.60
CA ALA A 172 7.08 2.80 17.58
C ALA A 172 5.65 3.06 18.08
N ALA A 173 5.25 2.41 19.19
CA ALA A 173 3.90 2.49 19.77
C ALA A 173 3.73 3.73 20.66
#